data_720a4a7c0ca77fa6f4b9bb5ef2d52e7a
#
_entry.id   720a4a7c0ca77fa6f4b9bb5ef2d52e7a
#
_cell.length_a   1.000
_cell.length_b   1.000
_cell.length_c   1.000
_cell.angle_alpha   90.00
_cell.angle_beta   90.00
_cell.angle_gamma   90.00
#
_symmetry.space_group_name_H-M   'P 1'
#
loop_
_entity.id
_entity.type
_entity.pdbx_description
1 polymer ?
#
loop_
_entity_poly.entity_id
_entity_poly.type
_entity_poly.pdbx_seq_one_letter_code
_entity_poly.pdbx_strand_id
1 'polypeptide(L)'
;MGTGSAYVTGTSEGFTVSPEAALAQYITMLNSGSQDTSQFVADDFTKTYLSNVSDLNSSVSAAGSVTAAATATDYPISGLVLQDGSALVAANFKYTLTYQRTVAGATMNLGGKTATMSSDGTTVEGTATAEYLATVLMRIPSKTAGGIPQIVGGEYAIVSVTLDPSSSPG
;
A
#
# COMPACT_ATOMS: atom_id res chain seq x y z
N MET A 1 20.45 34.19 -9.22
CA MET A 1 19.12 33.67 -9.54
C MET A 1 19.07 32.21 -9.13
N GLY A 2 18.26 31.87 -8.12
CA GLY A 2 18.07 30.45 -7.77
C GLY A 2 17.30 29.76 -8.89
N THR A 3 17.88 28.73 -9.49
CA THR A 3 17.13 27.83 -10.36
C THR A 3 16.12 27.11 -9.51
N GLY A 4 14.83 27.43 -9.66
CA GLY A 4 13.78 26.70 -8.99
C GLY A 4 13.85 25.21 -9.32
N SER A 5 13.47 24.35 -8.38
CA SER A 5 13.37 22.91 -8.62
C SER A 5 12.41 22.64 -9.77
N ALA A 6 12.82 21.79 -10.72
CA ALA A 6 11.93 21.38 -11.80
C ALA A 6 10.81 20.50 -11.25
N TYR A 7 9.60 20.71 -11.77
CA TYR A 7 8.44 19.91 -11.41
C TYR A 7 8.50 18.51 -12.06
N VAL A 8 8.11 17.49 -11.33
CA VAL A 8 8.10 16.09 -11.76
C VAL A 8 6.67 15.55 -11.78
N THR A 9 6.33 14.84 -12.84
CA THR A 9 5.06 14.13 -13.02
C THR A 9 5.30 12.62 -13.17
N GLY A 10 4.26 11.84 -13.26
CA GLY A 10 4.34 10.38 -13.42
C GLY A 10 5.17 9.93 -14.64
N THR A 11 5.12 10.69 -15.73
CA THR A 11 5.80 10.37 -16.99
C THR A 11 7.15 11.09 -17.18
N SER A 12 7.62 11.84 -16.17
CA SER A 12 8.90 12.55 -16.27
C SER A 12 10.06 11.59 -16.49
N GLU A 13 10.97 11.99 -17.38
CA GLU A 13 12.16 11.24 -17.76
C GLU A 13 13.43 11.79 -17.06
N GLY A 14 14.55 11.11 -17.25
CA GLY A 14 15.85 11.51 -16.66
C GLY A 14 16.18 10.79 -15.35
N PHE A 15 15.33 9.91 -14.90
CA PHE A 15 15.49 9.08 -13.71
C PHE A 15 15.76 7.62 -14.08
N THR A 16 16.22 6.81 -13.13
CA THR A 16 16.48 5.37 -13.34
C THR A 16 15.22 4.62 -13.77
N VAL A 17 14.06 5.09 -13.32
CA VAL A 17 12.74 4.63 -13.70
C VAL A 17 11.79 5.84 -13.66
N SER A 18 10.76 5.88 -14.52
CA SER A 18 9.75 6.94 -14.43
C SER A 18 8.94 6.80 -13.13
N PRO A 19 8.42 7.90 -12.55
CA PRO A 19 7.66 7.82 -11.31
C PRO A 19 6.44 6.90 -11.39
N GLU A 20 5.74 6.88 -12.51
CA GLU A 20 4.61 5.98 -12.75
C GLU A 20 5.03 4.51 -12.77
N ALA A 21 6.14 4.19 -13.45
CA ALA A 21 6.67 2.84 -13.48
C ALA A 21 7.21 2.41 -12.10
N ALA A 22 7.82 3.32 -11.33
CA ALA A 22 8.26 3.06 -9.96
C ALA A 22 7.05 2.70 -9.06
N LEU A 23 5.96 3.45 -9.16
CA LEU A 23 4.73 3.14 -8.41
C LEU A 23 4.16 1.78 -8.80
N ALA A 24 4.10 1.46 -10.10
CA ALA A 24 3.61 0.17 -10.58
C ALA A 24 4.47 -1.00 -10.08
N GLN A 25 5.80 -0.86 -10.10
CA GLN A 25 6.72 -1.84 -9.53
C GLN A 25 6.53 -2.00 -8.02
N TYR A 26 6.34 -0.88 -7.30
CA TYR A 26 6.11 -0.88 -5.87
C TYR A 26 4.81 -1.63 -5.50
N ILE A 27 3.71 -1.36 -6.21
CA ILE A 27 2.44 -2.06 -6.05
C ILE A 27 2.59 -3.57 -6.31
N THR A 28 3.32 -3.95 -7.37
CA THR A 28 3.61 -5.35 -7.67
C THR A 28 4.38 -6.02 -6.55
N MET A 29 5.38 -5.35 -5.98
CA MET A 29 6.15 -5.83 -4.84
C MET A 29 5.27 -6.02 -3.59
N LEU A 30 4.41 -5.06 -3.25
CA LEU A 30 3.47 -5.19 -2.13
C LEU A 30 2.54 -6.40 -2.31
N ASN A 31 2.03 -6.61 -3.52
CA ASN A 31 1.14 -7.73 -3.83
C ASN A 31 1.86 -9.10 -3.83
N SER A 32 3.19 -9.13 -3.97
CA SER A 32 3.97 -10.35 -3.81
C SER A 32 4.12 -10.80 -2.34
N GLY A 33 3.80 -9.92 -1.40
CA GLY A 33 3.90 -10.19 0.04
C GLY A 33 5.32 -10.17 0.59
N SER A 34 6.30 -9.76 -0.22
CA SER A 34 7.71 -9.72 0.19
C SER A 34 8.42 -8.49 -0.35
N GLN A 35 9.37 -7.96 0.42
CA GLN A 35 10.19 -6.85 -0.03
C GLN A 35 11.30 -7.35 -0.97
N ASP A 36 11.35 -6.79 -2.17
CA ASP A 36 12.42 -7.04 -3.14
C ASP A 36 13.46 -5.92 -3.06
N THR A 37 14.57 -6.18 -2.37
CA THR A 37 15.67 -5.23 -2.17
C THR A 37 16.53 -5.04 -3.42
N SER A 38 16.28 -5.75 -4.50
CA SER A 38 16.90 -5.49 -5.80
C SER A 38 16.16 -4.39 -6.58
N GLN A 39 14.90 -4.13 -6.27
CA GLN A 39 14.06 -3.12 -6.92
C GLN A 39 13.87 -1.85 -6.09
N PHE A 40 13.81 -1.98 -4.76
CA PHE A 40 13.64 -0.87 -3.83
C PHE A 40 14.60 -0.99 -2.66
N VAL A 41 15.14 0.14 -2.22
CA VAL A 41 15.88 0.18 -0.95
C VAL A 41 14.95 -0.24 0.18
N ALA A 42 15.45 -1.08 1.09
CA ALA A 42 14.69 -1.51 2.26
C ALA A 42 14.24 -0.31 3.11
N ASP A 43 12.97 -0.28 3.50
CA ASP A 43 12.38 0.81 4.28
C ASP A 43 11.38 0.28 5.32
N ASP A 44 11.18 1.08 6.38
CA ASP A 44 10.32 0.69 7.49
C ASP A 44 8.82 0.75 7.16
N PHE A 45 8.40 1.63 6.23
CA PHE A 45 7.00 1.72 5.84
C PHE A 45 6.56 0.44 5.14
N THR A 46 7.31 -0.01 4.14
CA THR A 46 7.06 -1.26 3.41
C THR A 46 7.09 -2.47 4.35
N LYS A 47 8.12 -2.53 5.21
CA LYS A 47 8.25 -3.61 6.19
C LYS A 47 7.05 -3.67 7.14
N THR A 48 6.63 -2.52 7.65
CA THR A 48 5.47 -2.42 8.55
C THR A 48 4.18 -2.84 7.85
N TYR A 49 3.97 -2.40 6.61
CA TYR A 49 2.81 -2.81 5.81
C TYR A 49 2.75 -4.34 5.66
N LEU A 50 3.84 -4.96 5.22
CA LEU A 50 3.90 -6.40 4.99
C LEU A 50 3.73 -7.20 6.28
N SER A 51 4.39 -6.78 7.39
CA SER A 51 4.24 -7.46 8.68
C SER A 51 2.82 -7.33 9.23
N ASN A 52 2.18 -6.16 9.12
CA ASN A 52 0.81 -5.97 9.58
C ASN A 52 -0.17 -6.91 8.87
N VAL A 53 -0.04 -7.10 7.55
CA VAL A 53 -0.87 -8.03 6.79
C VAL A 53 -0.65 -9.47 7.27
N SER A 54 0.61 -9.87 7.45
CA SER A 54 0.97 -11.19 7.94
C SER A 54 0.44 -11.45 9.36
N ASP A 55 0.58 -10.47 10.26
CA ASP A 55 0.13 -10.58 11.64
C ASP A 55 -1.40 -10.65 11.74
N LEU A 56 -2.10 -9.84 10.93
CA LEU A 56 -3.57 -9.91 10.83
C LEU A 56 -4.03 -11.28 10.34
N ASN A 57 -3.43 -11.80 9.28
CA ASN A 57 -3.77 -13.13 8.77
C ASN A 57 -3.51 -14.22 9.82
N SER A 58 -2.39 -14.14 10.53
CA SER A 58 -2.05 -15.08 11.60
C SER A 58 -3.04 -15.02 12.75
N SER A 59 -3.48 -13.81 13.12
CA SER A 59 -4.43 -13.60 14.24
C SER A 59 -5.80 -14.20 14.01
N VAL A 60 -6.23 -14.34 12.75
CA VAL A 60 -7.55 -14.89 12.40
C VAL A 60 -7.48 -16.30 11.84
N SER A 61 -6.32 -16.93 11.79
CA SER A 61 -6.08 -18.22 11.12
C SER A 61 -6.95 -19.37 11.61
N ALA A 62 -7.43 -19.32 12.85
CA ALA A 62 -8.37 -20.31 13.41
C ALA A 62 -9.81 -20.17 12.87
N ALA A 63 -10.17 -19.02 12.30
CA ALA A 63 -11.52 -18.71 11.80
C ALA A 63 -11.57 -18.47 10.30
N GLY A 64 -10.44 -18.11 9.69
CA GLY A 64 -10.37 -17.79 8.28
C GLY A 64 -9.03 -17.18 7.86
N SER A 65 -9.07 -16.19 6.97
CA SER A 65 -7.88 -15.55 6.43
C SER A 65 -8.05 -14.05 6.25
N VAL A 66 -6.93 -13.34 6.17
CA VAL A 66 -6.85 -11.94 5.72
C VAL A 66 -5.88 -11.87 4.54
N THR A 67 -6.32 -11.24 3.47
CA THR A 67 -5.48 -10.96 2.30
C THR A 67 -5.44 -9.47 2.03
N ALA A 68 -4.39 -9.00 1.39
CA ALA A 68 -4.24 -7.61 0.96
C ALA A 68 -4.01 -7.55 -0.55
N ALA A 69 -4.60 -6.54 -1.18
CA ALA A 69 -4.36 -6.23 -2.59
C ALA A 69 -4.15 -4.73 -2.75
N ALA A 70 -3.00 -4.34 -3.29
CA ALA A 70 -2.68 -2.97 -3.63
C ALA A 70 -3.00 -2.70 -5.10
N THR A 71 -3.57 -1.52 -5.41
CA THR A 71 -3.93 -1.09 -6.77
C THR A 71 -3.59 0.37 -6.97
N ALA A 72 -3.24 0.74 -8.21
CA ALA A 72 -3.02 2.13 -8.58
C ALA A 72 -4.31 2.96 -8.47
N THR A 73 -4.16 4.26 -8.33
CA THR A 73 -5.24 5.25 -8.38
C THR A 73 -5.05 6.15 -9.59
N ASP A 74 -6.12 6.88 -9.95
CA ASP A 74 -6.06 7.91 -10.99
C ASP A 74 -5.51 9.26 -10.47
N TYR A 75 -5.07 9.32 -9.21
CA TYR A 75 -4.46 10.53 -8.67
C TYR A 75 -3.11 10.79 -9.34
N PRO A 76 -2.85 12.05 -9.73
CA PRO A 76 -1.60 12.39 -10.38
C PRO A 76 -0.41 12.22 -9.43
N ILE A 77 0.69 11.71 -9.97
CA ILE A 77 1.99 11.72 -9.28
C ILE A 77 2.59 13.11 -9.48
N SER A 78 3.09 13.69 -8.41
CA SER A 78 3.69 15.02 -8.43
C SER A 78 4.91 15.09 -7.53
N GLY A 79 5.89 15.87 -7.93
CA GLY A 79 7.11 16.02 -7.15
C GLY A 79 8.06 17.07 -7.70
N LEU A 80 9.28 17.03 -7.20
CA LEU A 80 10.34 17.98 -7.50
C LEU A 80 11.65 17.25 -7.79
N VAL A 81 12.49 17.85 -8.63
CA VAL A 81 13.87 17.42 -8.77
C VAL A 81 14.69 18.00 -7.61
N LEU A 82 15.41 17.15 -6.92
CA LEU A 82 16.32 17.53 -5.83
C LEU A 82 17.67 18.04 -6.39
N GLN A 83 18.46 18.67 -5.53
CA GLN A 83 19.76 19.25 -5.91
C GLN A 83 20.74 18.21 -6.48
N ASP A 84 20.64 16.96 -6.07
CA ASP A 84 21.44 15.83 -6.55
C ASP A 84 20.92 15.21 -7.85
N GLY A 85 19.89 15.81 -8.45
CA GLY A 85 19.26 15.34 -9.69
C GLY A 85 18.26 14.20 -9.49
N SER A 86 18.07 13.67 -8.28
CA SER A 86 17.02 12.70 -8.00
C SER A 86 15.63 13.35 -7.99
N ALA A 87 14.57 12.57 -8.24
CA ALA A 87 13.21 13.02 -8.00
C ALA A 87 12.75 12.66 -6.58
N LEU A 88 12.01 13.57 -5.96
CA LEU A 88 11.18 13.28 -4.78
C LEU A 88 9.72 13.45 -5.21
N VAL A 89 8.95 12.38 -5.22
CA VAL A 89 7.57 12.37 -5.70
C VAL A 89 6.61 11.84 -4.66
N ALA A 90 5.41 12.42 -4.61
CA ALA A 90 4.27 11.88 -3.88
C ALA A 90 3.40 11.07 -4.84
N ALA A 91 3.08 9.85 -4.44
CA ALA A 91 2.25 8.94 -5.22
C ALA A 91 1.22 8.26 -4.32
N ASN A 92 0.03 8.02 -4.87
CA ASN A 92 -1.07 7.41 -4.15
C ASN A 92 -1.39 6.03 -4.71
N PHE A 93 -1.76 5.11 -3.82
CA PHE A 93 -2.33 3.83 -4.19
C PHE A 93 -3.42 3.43 -3.19
N LYS A 94 -4.34 2.59 -3.63
CA LYS A 94 -5.30 1.95 -2.74
C LYS A 94 -4.78 0.59 -2.31
N TYR A 95 -5.10 0.17 -1.10
CA TYR A 95 -5.05 -1.24 -0.77
C TYR A 95 -6.30 -1.66 -0.03
N THR A 96 -6.69 -2.91 -0.27
CA THR A 96 -7.89 -3.52 0.28
C THR A 96 -7.48 -4.69 1.13
N LEU A 97 -7.90 -4.71 2.39
CA LEU A 97 -7.83 -5.89 3.25
C LEU A 97 -9.15 -6.64 3.13
N THR A 98 -9.07 -7.91 2.78
CA THR A 98 -10.22 -8.81 2.73
C THR A 98 -10.10 -9.83 3.85
N TYR A 99 -11.02 -9.75 4.79
CA TYR A 99 -11.22 -10.73 5.88
C TYR A 99 -12.24 -11.74 5.38
N GLN A 100 -11.91 -13.01 5.40
CA GLN A 100 -12.81 -14.08 4.97
C GLN A 100 -12.91 -15.15 6.05
N ARG A 101 -14.11 -15.30 6.64
CA ARG A 101 -14.38 -16.43 7.52
C ARG A 101 -14.60 -17.68 6.68
N THR A 102 -13.82 -18.72 6.95
CA THR A 102 -13.87 -19.97 6.19
C THR A 102 -14.21 -21.19 7.07
N VAL A 103 -14.23 -21.02 8.38
CA VAL A 103 -14.53 -22.08 9.34
C VAL A 103 -15.93 -21.89 9.91
N ALA A 104 -16.80 -22.88 9.69
CA ALA A 104 -18.16 -22.90 10.23
C ALA A 104 -18.15 -22.84 11.76
N GLY A 105 -19.04 -22.05 12.33
CA GLY A 105 -19.13 -21.86 13.79
C GLY A 105 -17.99 -21.10 14.45
N ALA A 106 -16.93 -20.73 13.72
CA ALA A 106 -15.85 -19.91 14.26
C ALA A 106 -16.28 -18.44 14.37
N THR A 107 -15.72 -17.73 15.35
CA THR A 107 -15.91 -16.28 15.51
C THR A 107 -14.74 -15.54 14.91
N MET A 108 -15.03 -14.59 14.02
CA MET A 108 -14.06 -13.63 13.49
C MET A 108 -14.58 -12.22 13.72
N ASN A 109 -13.74 -11.36 14.28
CA ASN A 109 -14.10 -9.96 14.54
C ASN A 109 -13.07 -9.02 13.95
N LEU A 110 -13.55 -7.89 13.43
CA LEU A 110 -12.70 -6.76 13.08
C LEU A 110 -12.08 -6.16 14.35
N GLY A 111 -10.86 -5.70 14.26
CA GLY A 111 -10.13 -5.06 15.34
C GLY A 111 -9.65 -3.64 14.98
N GLY A 112 -9.20 -2.90 15.99
CA GLY A 112 -8.57 -1.61 15.84
C GLY A 112 -9.38 -0.58 15.05
N LYS A 113 -8.73 0.12 14.14
CA LYS A 113 -9.35 1.17 13.31
C LYS A 113 -10.44 0.61 12.38
N THR A 114 -10.28 -0.62 11.90
CA THR A 114 -11.28 -1.28 11.04
C THR A 114 -12.59 -1.47 11.77
N ALA A 115 -12.53 -1.91 13.03
CA ALA A 115 -13.72 -2.04 13.88
C ALA A 115 -14.40 -0.68 14.13
N THR A 116 -13.62 0.37 14.36
CA THR A 116 -14.14 1.73 14.62
C THR A 116 -14.84 2.33 13.41
N MET A 117 -14.39 2.00 12.20
CA MET A 117 -14.93 2.52 10.94
C MET A 117 -16.12 1.71 10.40
N SER A 118 -16.38 0.52 10.95
CA SER A 118 -17.51 -0.29 10.53
C SER A 118 -18.82 0.24 11.13
N SER A 119 -19.79 0.58 10.28
CA SER A 119 -21.15 0.98 10.68
C SER A 119 -22.06 -0.19 10.98
N ASP A 120 -21.74 -1.37 10.45
CA ASP A 120 -22.62 -2.56 10.46
C ASP A 120 -22.21 -3.60 11.51
N GLY A 121 -21.40 -3.17 12.50
CA GLY A 121 -20.86 -4.04 13.53
C GLY A 121 -19.44 -4.51 13.24
N THR A 122 -18.94 -5.42 14.06
CA THR A 122 -17.55 -5.90 14.00
C THR A 122 -17.42 -7.39 13.71
N THR A 123 -18.51 -8.14 13.75
CA THR A 123 -18.50 -9.60 13.51
C THR A 123 -18.49 -9.88 12.01
N VAL A 124 -17.51 -10.66 11.56
CA VAL A 124 -17.38 -11.10 10.17
C VAL A 124 -18.05 -12.46 10.02
N GLU A 125 -19.24 -12.49 9.47
CA GLU A 125 -19.98 -13.75 9.23
C GLU A 125 -19.57 -14.44 7.93
N GLY A 126 -19.29 -13.67 6.89
CA GLY A 126 -18.78 -14.13 5.60
C GLY A 126 -17.48 -13.44 5.26
N THR A 127 -17.60 -12.28 4.61
CA THR A 127 -16.46 -11.46 4.20
C THR A 127 -16.58 -10.06 4.76
N ALA A 128 -15.45 -9.46 5.12
CA ALA A 128 -15.37 -8.03 5.38
C ALA A 128 -14.26 -7.43 4.51
N THR A 129 -14.52 -6.26 3.95
CA THR A 129 -13.58 -5.54 3.10
C THR A 129 -13.29 -4.18 3.71
N ALA A 130 -12.01 -3.90 3.98
CA ALA A 130 -11.55 -2.60 4.45
C ALA A 130 -10.68 -1.96 3.35
N GLU A 131 -11.11 -0.80 2.85
CA GLU A 131 -10.38 -0.03 1.86
C GLU A 131 -9.54 1.06 2.50
N TYR A 132 -8.31 1.20 2.04
CA TYR A 132 -7.35 2.20 2.47
C TYR A 132 -6.83 3.00 1.29
N LEU A 133 -6.61 4.28 1.50
CA LEU A 133 -5.82 5.13 0.63
C LEU A 133 -4.46 5.34 1.27
N ALA A 134 -3.40 5.03 0.55
CA ALA A 134 -2.03 5.25 0.96
C ALA A 134 -1.37 6.34 0.10
N THR A 135 -0.55 7.15 0.73
CA THR A 135 0.35 8.11 0.07
C THR A 135 1.77 7.75 0.44
N VAL A 136 2.63 7.59 -0.55
CA VAL A 136 4.06 7.35 -0.35
C VAL A 136 4.89 8.46 -0.98
N LEU A 137 5.98 8.81 -0.30
CA LEU A 137 7.03 9.64 -0.86
C LEU A 137 8.14 8.74 -1.38
N MET A 138 8.41 8.83 -2.67
CA MET A 138 9.46 8.06 -3.33
C MET A 138 10.59 8.99 -3.76
N ARG A 139 11.83 8.60 -3.44
CA ARG A 139 13.03 9.17 -4.05
C ARG A 139 13.48 8.26 -5.16
N ILE A 140 13.58 8.80 -6.37
CA ILE A 140 13.99 8.07 -7.56
C ILE A 140 15.32 8.67 -8.04
N PRO A 141 16.42 7.88 -8.08
CA PRO A 141 17.71 8.38 -8.50
C PRO A 141 17.70 8.90 -9.94
N SER A 142 18.56 9.89 -10.23
CA SER A 142 18.79 10.31 -11.61
C SER A 142 19.42 9.16 -12.42
N LYS A 143 19.13 9.11 -13.71
CA LYS A 143 19.68 8.10 -14.62
C LYS A 143 21.22 8.12 -14.63
N THR A 144 21.82 9.31 -14.49
CA THR A 144 23.28 9.48 -14.44
C THR A 144 23.91 8.93 -13.16
N ALA A 145 23.23 9.10 -12.01
CA ALA A 145 23.73 8.58 -10.74
C ALA A 145 23.52 7.06 -10.62
N GLY A 146 22.52 6.52 -11.28
CA GLY A 146 22.14 5.12 -11.14
C GLY A 146 21.50 4.82 -9.78
N GLY A 147 21.21 3.53 -9.53
CA GLY A 147 20.62 3.06 -8.30
C GLY A 147 19.14 2.72 -8.44
N ILE A 148 18.52 2.38 -7.32
CA ILE A 148 17.12 1.93 -7.23
C ILE A 148 16.28 2.93 -6.43
N PRO A 149 14.96 2.99 -6.65
CA PRO A 149 14.05 3.82 -5.89
C PRO A 149 14.04 3.49 -4.38
N GLN A 150 13.67 4.48 -3.59
CA GLN A 150 13.52 4.36 -2.15
C GLN A 150 12.19 4.98 -1.72
N ILE A 151 11.45 4.28 -0.86
CA ILE A 151 10.34 4.87 -0.11
C ILE A 151 10.93 5.59 1.09
N VAL A 152 10.80 6.91 1.12
CA VAL A 152 11.35 7.75 2.20
C VAL A 152 10.33 8.05 3.30
N GLY A 153 9.07 7.74 3.04
CA GLY A 153 7.97 7.86 4.01
C GLY A 153 6.64 7.55 3.37
N GLY A 154 5.63 7.39 4.20
CA GLY A 154 4.27 7.15 3.74
C GLY A 154 3.29 7.21 4.89
N GLU A 155 2.03 7.33 4.52
CA GLU A 155 0.90 7.26 5.44
C GLU A 155 -0.26 6.54 4.74
N TYR A 156 -1.21 6.06 5.53
CA TYR A 156 -2.44 5.50 5.01
C TYR A 156 -3.63 5.85 5.91
N ALA A 157 -4.77 6.01 5.28
CA ALA A 157 -6.04 6.24 5.96
C ALA A 157 -7.07 5.22 5.50
N ILE A 158 -7.87 4.74 6.44
CA ILE A 158 -9.01 3.89 6.13
C ILE A 158 -10.10 4.74 5.48
N VAL A 159 -10.66 4.25 4.37
CA VAL A 159 -11.69 4.95 3.59
C VAL A 159 -13.07 4.37 3.86
N SER A 160 -13.18 3.05 3.88
CA SER A 160 -14.45 2.35 4.08
C SER A 160 -14.25 0.97 4.68
N VAL A 161 -15.29 0.47 5.33
CA VAL A 161 -15.40 -0.92 5.78
C VAL A 161 -16.78 -1.42 5.38
N THR A 162 -16.83 -2.58 4.72
CA THR A 162 -18.08 -3.21 4.30
C THR A 162 -18.11 -4.66 4.79
N LEU A 163 -19.26 -5.08 5.35
CA LEU A 163 -19.51 -6.46 5.74
C LEU A 163 -20.43 -7.12 4.72
N ASP A 164 -20.09 -8.33 4.31
CA ASP A 164 -20.92 -9.17 3.43
C ASP A 164 -21.11 -10.57 4.04
N PRO A 165 -22.28 -10.85 4.61
CA PRO A 165 -22.57 -12.16 5.19
C PRO A 165 -22.90 -13.24 4.14
N SER A 166 -23.08 -12.90 2.88
CA SER A 166 -23.56 -13.82 1.83
C SER A 166 -22.63 -15.03 1.61
N SER A 167 -21.35 -14.89 1.92
CA SER A 167 -20.32 -15.93 1.82
C SER A 167 -20.06 -16.68 3.14
N SER A 168 -21.01 -16.63 4.07
CA SER A 168 -20.88 -17.32 5.37
C SER A 168 -20.73 -18.84 5.19
N PRO A 169 -19.75 -19.49 5.83
CA PRO A 169 -19.60 -20.94 5.78
C PRO A 169 -20.62 -21.71 6.64
N GLY A 170 -21.52 -21.02 7.32
CA GLY A 170 -22.50 -21.61 8.26
C GLY A 170 -22.09 -21.52 9.70
#